data_72ca714735a1c0d58ceac7409ae1c7ca
#
_entry.id   72ca714735a1c0d58ceac7409ae1c7ca
#
_cell.length_a   1.000
_cell.length_b   1.000
_cell.length_c   1.000
_cell.angle_alpha   90.00
_cell.angle_beta   90.00
_cell.angle_gamma   90.00
#
_symmetry.space_group_name_H-M   'P 1'
#
loop_
_entity.id
_entity.type
_entity.pdbx_description
1 polymer ?
#
loop_
_entity_poly.entity_id
_entity_poly.type
_entity_poly.pdbx_seq_one_letter_code
_entity_poly.pdbx_strand_id
1 'polypeptide(L)'
;IRSIVKEAASKHDMGQQSILFIDEIHRFNKIQQDALLPHIENGRITLFAATTENPYFALNSALISRCHVFELEALSSQALGRLLNNLINKNTQLKALSEECKQILIAQAFGDARQLINAVECILDFNETRLEKLGPEQLKKLIQKNVLTVIFVIGQNNVIMNGLRREI
;
A
#
# COMPACT_ATOMS: atom_id res chain seq x y z
N ILE A 1 0.55 21.06 4.57
CA ILE A 1 -0.73 21.42 3.91
C ILE A 1 -0.67 22.85 3.41
N ARG A 2 -0.46 23.87 4.28
CA ARG A 2 -0.51 25.31 3.88
C ARG A 2 0.42 25.66 2.72
N SER A 3 1.61 25.10 2.63
CA SER A 3 2.55 25.32 1.51
C SER A 3 2.04 24.73 0.20
N ILE A 4 1.57 23.49 0.26
CA ILE A 4 1.03 22.76 -0.91
C ILE A 4 -0.22 23.47 -1.46
N VAL A 5 -1.09 23.93 -0.55
CA VAL A 5 -2.30 24.66 -0.90
C VAL A 5 -1.99 26.01 -1.54
N LYS A 6 -0.97 26.73 -1.04
CA LYS A 6 -0.49 27.98 -1.69
C LYS A 6 0.05 27.73 -3.09
N GLU A 7 0.81 26.68 -3.28
CA GLU A 7 1.37 26.31 -4.58
C GLU A 7 0.23 25.95 -5.56
N ALA A 8 -0.75 25.18 -5.11
CA ALA A 8 -1.92 24.82 -5.91
C ALA A 8 -2.74 26.05 -6.31
N ALA A 9 -2.88 27.04 -5.41
CA ALA A 9 -3.56 28.29 -5.71
C ALA A 9 -2.82 29.08 -6.81
N SER A 10 -1.49 29.22 -6.72
CA SER A 10 -0.68 29.88 -7.74
C SER A 10 -0.75 29.19 -9.11
N LYS A 11 -0.79 27.85 -9.12
CA LYS A 11 -0.96 27.08 -10.36
C LYS A 11 -2.35 27.26 -10.97
N HIS A 12 -3.37 27.32 -10.12
CA HIS A 12 -4.74 27.56 -10.56
C HIS A 12 -4.88 28.95 -11.25
N ASP A 13 -4.24 29.98 -10.70
CA ASP A 13 -4.23 31.33 -11.27
C ASP A 13 -3.53 31.37 -12.65
N MET A 14 -2.71 30.35 -12.97
CA MET A 14 -2.09 30.11 -14.28
C MET A 14 -2.92 29.16 -15.18
N GLY A 15 -4.16 28.81 -14.79
CA GLY A 15 -5.03 27.90 -15.53
C GLY A 15 -4.69 26.41 -15.38
N GLN A 16 -3.83 26.04 -14.42
CA GLN A 16 -3.45 24.65 -14.16
C GLN A 16 -4.28 24.04 -13.05
N GLN A 17 -4.82 22.84 -13.26
CA GLN A 17 -5.49 22.07 -12.22
C GLN A 17 -4.47 21.33 -11.35
N SER A 18 -4.72 21.29 -10.04
CA SER A 18 -3.90 20.57 -9.08
C SER A 18 -4.69 19.42 -8.50
N ILE A 19 -4.06 18.22 -8.51
CA ILE A 19 -4.58 17.04 -7.81
C ILE A 19 -3.77 16.87 -6.55
N LEU A 20 -4.45 16.79 -5.40
CA LEU A 20 -3.84 16.52 -4.11
C LEU A 20 -4.21 15.10 -3.67
N PHE A 21 -3.22 14.22 -3.53
CA PHE A 21 -3.40 12.90 -2.97
C PHE A 21 -2.97 12.90 -1.50
N ILE A 22 -3.86 12.46 -0.60
CA ILE A 22 -3.57 12.33 0.83
C ILE A 22 -3.85 10.88 1.23
N ASP A 23 -2.78 10.18 1.61
CA ASP A 23 -2.89 8.86 2.22
C ASP A 23 -3.09 8.99 3.73
N GLU A 24 -3.91 8.10 4.31
CA GLU A 24 -4.24 8.08 5.74
C GLU A 24 -4.77 9.43 6.26
N ILE A 25 -5.72 10.02 5.55
CA ILE A 25 -6.26 11.36 5.87
C ILE A 25 -6.86 11.45 7.29
N HIS A 26 -7.27 10.34 7.89
CA HIS A 26 -7.76 10.28 9.28
C HIS A 26 -6.71 10.73 10.31
N ARG A 27 -5.41 10.71 9.96
CA ARG A 27 -4.33 11.24 10.81
C ARG A 27 -4.30 12.75 10.88
N PHE A 28 -5.03 13.43 10.02
CA PHE A 28 -5.16 14.88 10.06
C PHE A 28 -6.24 15.27 11.07
N ASN A 29 -5.92 16.24 11.94
CA ASN A 29 -6.92 16.78 12.83
C ASN A 29 -7.98 17.60 12.07
N LYS A 30 -9.11 17.89 12.72
CA LYS A 30 -10.24 18.60 12.10
C LYS A 30 -9.85 19.96 11.51
N ILE A 31 -8.97 20.71 12.17
CA ILE A 31 -8.49 22.02 11.68
C ILE A 31 -7.68 21.84 10.38
N GLN A 32 -6.89 20.78 10.28
CA GLN A 32 -6.13 20.49 9.07
C GLN A 32 -7.04 20.05 7.92
N GLN A 33 -8.08 19.27 8.23
CA GLN A 33 -9.10 18.88 7.24
C GLN A 33 -9.90 20.10 6.77
N ASP A 34 -10.31 20.97 7.69
CA ASP A 34 -11.04 22.20 7.37
C ASP A 34 -10.24 23.16 6.47
N ALA A 35 -8.92 23.20 6.64
CA ALA A 35 -8.05 24.02 5.79
C ALA A 35 -8.07 23.61 4.30
N LEU A 36 -8.56 22.44 3.95
CA LEU A 36 -8.70 21.97 2.57
C LEU A 36 -10.01 22.47 1.93
N LEU A 37 -11.06 22.69 2.73
CA LEU A 37 -12.40 22.97 2.25
C LEU A 37 -12.49 24.16 1.26
N PRO A 38 -11.93 25.35 1.56
CA PRO A 38 -12.03 26.48 0.65
C PRO A 38 -11.38 26.21 -0.72
N HIS A 39 -10.39 25.35 -0.78
CA HIS A 39 -9.63 25.06 -2.00
C HIS A 39 -10.31 23.99 -2.85
N ILE A 40 -11.04 23.07 -2.21
CA ILE A 40 -11.89 22.08 -2.87
C ILE A 40 -13.13 22.79 -3.44
N GLU A 41 -13.79 23.65 -2.64
CA GLU A 41 -14.98 24.39 -3.04
C GLU A 41 -14.74 25.32 -4.22
N ASN A 42 -13.59 25.98 -4.26
CA ASN A 42 -13.22 26.90 -5.34
C ASN A 42 -12.59 26.17 -6.55
N GLY A 43 -12.56 24.84 -6.57
CA GLY A 43 -11.99 24.04 -7.66
C GLY A 43 -10.47 24.18 -7.85
N ARG A 44 -9.76 24.80 -6.88
CA ARG A 44 -8.29 24.95 -6.92
C ARG A 44 -7.56 23.63 -6.75
N ILE A 45 -8.19 22.69 -6.06
CA ILE A 45 -7.64 21.36 -5.77
C ILE A 45 -8.73 20.34 -6.01
N THR A 46 -8.39 19.29 -6.77
CA THR A 46 -9.13 18.02 -6.76
C THR A 46 -8.49 17.11 -5.71
N LEU A 47 -9.25 16.75 -4.67
CA LEU A 47 -8.75 15.91 -3.59
C LEU A 47 -9.00 14.42 -3.88
N PHE A 48 -7.94 13.63 -3.80
CA PHE A 48 -8.01 12.19 -3.64
C PHE A 48 -7.47 11.83 -2.25
N ALA A 49 -8.30 11.26 -1.41
CA ALA A 49 -7.91 10.89 -0.05
C ALA A 49 -8.16 9.40 0.18
N ALA A 50 -7.24 8.74 0.88
CA ALA A 50 -7.37 7.37 1.30
C ALA A 50 -7.39 7.28 2.82
N THR A 51 -8.13 6.31 3.35
CA THR A 51 -8.19 6.02 4.78
C THR A 51 -8.50 4.56 5.00
N THR A 52 -7.93 3.97 6.06
CA THR A 52 -8.27 2.63 6.54
C THR A 52 -9.40 2.65 7.58
N GLU A 53 -9.80 3.84 8.05
CA GLU A 53 -10.89 4.02 9.00
C GLU A 53 -12.20 4.34 8.27
N ASN A 54 -13.33 4.08 8.93
CA ASN A 54 -14.62 4.47 8.39
C ASN A 54 -14.68 6.00 8.22
N PRO A 55 -14.78 6.52 6.99
CA PRO A 55 -14.67 7.94 6.71
C PRO A 55 -15.76 8.78 7.39
N TYR A 56 -16.94 8.23 7.61
CA TYR A 56 -18.05 8.95 8.24
C TYR A 56 -17.82 9.27 9.72
N PHE A 57 -16.92 8.53 10.39
CA PHE A 57 -16.54 8.79 11.77
C PHE A 57 -15.20 9.53 11.88
N ALA A 58 -14.27 9.22 10.99
CA ALA A 58 -12.89 9.73 11.05
C ALA A 58 -12.73 11.13 10.46
N LEU A 59 -13.57 11.49 9.48
CA LEU A 59 -13.43 12.74 8.75
C LEU A 59 -14.50 13.77 9.12
N ASN A 60 -14.22 15.03 8.80
CA ASN A 60 -15.17 16.10 8.97
C ASN A 60 -16.35 15.92 7.98
N SER A 61 -17.56 16.07 8.49
CA SER A 61 -18.80 15.95 7.69
C SER A 61 -18.84 16.94 6.51
N ALA A 62 -18.27 18.14 6.69
CA ALA A 62 -18.18 19.13 5.62
C ALA A 62 -17.25 18.65 4.47
N LEU A 63 -16.21 17.90 4.78
CA LEU A 63 -15.32 17.29 3.77
C LEU A 63 -16.04 16.16 3.05
N ILE A 64 -16.66 15.24 3.81
CA ILE A 64 -17.40 14.10 3.27
C ILE A 64 -18.52 14.54 2.34
N SER A 65 -19.26 15.61 2.68
CA SER A 65 -20.37 16.10 1.84
C SER A 65 -19.93 16.61 0.47
N ARG A 66 -18.63 16.84 0.26
CA ARG A 66 -18.01 17.32 -0.99
C ARG A 66 -17.20 16.26 -1.72
N CYS A 67 -17.17 15.05 -1.20
CA CYS A 67 -16.41 13.93 -1.76
C CYS A 67 -17.36 12.79 -2.16
N HIS A 68 -16.94 12.02 -3.15
CA HIS A 68 -17.52 10.71 -3.42
C HIS A 68 -16.72 9.68 -2.62
N VAL A 69 -17.41 8.86 -1.82
CA VAL A 69 -16.80 7.80 -1.04
C VAL A 69 -16.86 6.50 -1.84
N PHE A 70 -15.70 5.87 -2.03
CA PHE A 70 -15.55 4.58 -2.67
C PHE A 70 -14.97 3.60 -1.65
N GLU A 71 -15.67 2.51 -1.41
CA GLU A 71 -15.17 1.42 -0.58
C GLU A 71 -14.37 0.44 -1.46
N LEU A 72 -13.13 0.14 -1.04
CA LEU A 72 -12.27 -0.82 -1.70
C LEU A 72 -12.27 -2.13 -0.92
N GLU A 73 -12.68 -3.19 -1.58
CA GLU A 73 -12.68 -4.53 -1.00
C GLU A 73 -11.30 -5.20 -1.10
N ALA A 74 -11.05 -6.17 -0.22
CA ALA A 74 -9.89 -7.05 -0.32
C ALA A 74 -9.89 -7.79 -1.67
N LEU A 75 -8.70 -8.00 -2.23
CA LEU A 75 -8.56 -8.70 -3.50
C LEU A 75 -8.99 -10.16 -3.38
N SER A 76 -9.74 -10.64 -4.36
CA SER A 76 -10.09 -12.06 -4.45
C SER A 76 -8.85 -12.92 -4.72
N SER A 77 -8.90 -14.21 -4.32
CA SER A 77 -7.83 -15.17 -4.64
C SER A 77 -7.54 -15.25 -6.13
N GLN A 78 -8.57 -15.08 -6.98
CA GLN A 78 -8.40 -15.05 -8.42
C GLN A 78 -7.61 -13.80 -8.88
N ALA A 79 -7.88 -12.63 -8.28
CA ALA A 79 -7.16 -11.39 -8.59
C ALA A 79 -5.70 -11.48 -8.14
N LEU A 80 -5.44 -12.01 -6.94
CA LEU A 80 -4.09 -12.28 -6.44
C LEU A 80 -3.36 -13.32 -7.31
N GLY A 81 -4.05 -14.35 -7.78
CA GLY A 81 -3.48 -15.33 -8.71
C GLY A 81 -3.04 -14.70 -10.04
N ARG A 82 -3.84 -13.79 -10.60
CA ARG A 82 -3.45 -13.01 -11.79
C ARG A 82 -2.22 -12.13 -11.53
N LEU A 83 -2.18 -11.47 -10.38
CA LEU A 83 -1.03 -10.66 -9.97
C LEU A 83 0.23 -11.53 -9.85
N LEU A 84 0.15 -12.68 -9.16
CA LEU A 84 1.26 -13.61 -9.01
C LEU A 84 1.75 -14.13 -10.36
N ASN A 85 0.87 -14.51 -11.27
CA ASN A 85 1.25 -14.93 -12.61
C ASN A 85 1.98 -13.83 -13.39
N ASN A 86 1.56 -12.57 -13.25
CA ASN A 86 2.27 -11.44 -13.84
C ASN A 86 3.69 -11.27 -13.27
N LEU A 87 3.87 -11.49 -11.96
CA LEU A 87 5.18 -11.46 -11.31
C LEU A 87 6.07 -12.61 -11.77
N ILE A 88 5.51 -13.83 -11.92
CA ILE A 88 6.21 -15.01 -12.43
C ILE A 88 6.67 -14.78 -13.88
N ASN A 89 5.84 -14.19 -14.72
CA ASN A 89 6.19 -13.91 -16.11
C ASN A 89 7.34 -12.90 -16.25
N LYS A 90 7.46 -11.97 -15.31
CA LYS A 90 8.54 -10.98 -15.26
C LYS A 90 9.85 -11.54 -14.68
N ASN A 91 9.79 -12.60 -13.88
CA ASN A 91 10.92 -13.17 -13.16
C ASN A 91 11.04 -14.67 -13.43
N THR A 92 12.02 -15.04 -14.23
CA THR A 92 12.22 -16.45 -14.65
C THR A 92 12.46 -17.40 -13.47
N GLN A 93 13.11 -16.92 -12.40
CA GLN A 93 13.38 -17.68 -11.18
C GLN A 93 12.08 -18.20 -10.51
N LEU A 94 11.00 -17.40 -10.54
CA LEU A 94 9.72 -17.78 -9.94
C LEU A 94 9.00 -18.90 -10.69
N LYS A 95 9.42 -19.23 -11.93
CA LYS A 95 8.85 -20.35 -12.69
C LYS A 95 9.09 -21.70 -12.05
N ALA A 96 10.11 -21.80 -11.19
CA ALA A 96 10.41 -23.02 -10.44
C ALA A 96 9.44 -23.27 -9.25
N LEU A 97 8.59 -22.31 -8.91
CA LEU A 97 7.62 -22.46 -7.80
C LEU A 97 6.55 -23.50 -8.16
N SER A 98 6.39 -24.49 -7.26
CA SER A 98 5.32 -25.47 -7.36
C SER A 98 3.93 -24.82 -7.26
N GLU A 99 2.91 -25.45 -7.80
CA GLU A 99 1.53 -24.94 -7.73
C GLU A 99 1.05 -24.82 -6.27
N GLU A 100 1.48 -25.74 -5.41
CA GLU A 100 1.21 -25.69 -3.98
C GLU A 100 1.83 -24.44 -3.31
N CYS A 101 3.07 -24.09 -3.66
CA CYS A 101 3.71 -22.87 -3.16
C CYS A 101 2.96 -21.61 -3.62
N LYS A 102 2.47 -21.58 -4.86
CA LYS A 102 1.65 -20.46 -5.36
C LYS A 102 0.35 -20.30 -4.58
N GLN A 103 -0.32 -21.40 -4.27
CA GLN A 103 -1.55 -21.38 -3.47
C GLN A 103 -1.28 -20.87 -2.04
N ILE A 104 -0.16 -21.25 -1.43
CA ILE A 104 0.24 -20.75 -0.12
C ILE A 104 0.48 -19.23 -0.16
N LEU A 105 1.17 -18.72 -1.17
CA LEU A 105 1.40 -17.28 -1.34
C LEU A 105 0.09 -16.49 -1.44
N ILE A 106 -0.85 -16.98 -2.26
CA ILE A 106 -2.16 -16.36 -2.43
C ILE A 106 -2.95 -16.38 -1.11
N ALA A 107 -2.97 -17.53 -0.42
CA ALA A 107 -3.68 -17.68 0.84
C ALA A 107 -3.13 -16.77 1.94
N GLN A 108 -1.81 -16.65 2.05
CA GLN A 108 -1.15 -15.84 3.06
C GLN A 108 -1.16 -14.33 2.77
N ALA A 109 -1.53 -13.93 1.57
CA ALA A 109 -1.70 -12.53 1.21
C ALA A 109 -3.00 -11.92 1.78
N PHE A 110 -3.97 -12.72 2.23
CA PHE A 110 -5.22 -12.27 2.86
C PHE A 110 -5.94 -11.15 2.08
N GLY A 111 -5.90 -11.18 0.76
CA GLY A 111 -6.53 -10.15 -0.08
C GLY A 111 -5.68 -8.88 -0.29
N ASP A 112 -4.47 -8.83 0.21
CA ASP A 112 -3.57 -7.68 0.10
C ASP A 112 -2.45 -7.94 -0.93
N ALA A 113 -2.46 -7.14 -2.02
CA ALA A 113 -1.44 -7.21 -3.06
C ALA A 113 -0.03 -6.90 -2.54
N ARG A 114 0.11 -5.98 -1.56
CA ARG A 114 1.39 -5.59 -1.00
C ARG A 114 2.03 -6.76 -0.24
N GLN A 115 1.22 -7.50 0.53
CA GLN A 115 1.68 -8.70 1.22
C GLN A 115 2.16 -9.76 0.22
N LEU A 116 1.43 -9.97 -0.88
CA LEU A 116 1.85 -10.90 -1.93
C LEU A 116 3.18 -10.48 -2.57
N ILE A 117 3.31 -9.20 -2.93
CA ILE A 117 4.54 -8.67 -3.54
C ILE A 117 5.72 -8.81 -2.60
N ASN A 118 5.58 -8.42 -1.34
CA ASN A 118 6.63 -8.55 -0.33
C ASN A 118 7.07 -10.01 -0.15
N ALA A 119 6.11 -10.95 -0.11
CA ALA A 119 6.43 -12.38 -0.01
C ALA A 119 7.20 -12.87 -1.25
N VAL A 120 6.85 -12.40 -2.44
CA VAL A 120 7.57 -12.74 -3.67
C VAL A 120 8.97 -12.13 -3.70
N GLU A 121 9.13 -10.86 -3.27
CA GLU A 121 10.45 -10.22 -3.14
C GLU A 121 11.36 -11.01 -2.19
N CYS A 122 10.85 -11.43 -1.04
CA CYS A 122 11.61 -12.29 -0.14
C CYS A 122 12.06 -13.61 -0.77
N ILE A 123 11.27 -14.18 -1.66
CA ILE A 123 11.64 -15.40 -2.40
C ILE A 123 12.76 -15.10 -3.40
N LEU A 124 12.68 -13.97 -4.09
CA LEU A 124 13.67 -13.57 -5.09
C LEU A 124 15.06 -13.29 -4.49
N ASP A 125 15.13 -12.89 -3.21
CA ASP A 125 16.38 -12.69 -2.48
C ASP A 125 17.12 -14.02 -2.19
N PHE A 126 16.45 -15.16 -2.42
CA PHE A 126 17.09 -16.47 -2.32
C PHE A 126 17.77 -16.87 -3.63
N ASN A 127 18.98 -17.46 -3.53
CA ASN A 127 19.71 -17.99 -4.67
C ASN A 127 18.90 -19.04 -5.45
N GLU A 128 18.95 -19.02 -6.78
CA GLU A 128 18.21 -19.92 -7.69
C GLU A 128 18.29 -21.40 -7.29
N THR A 129 19.45 -21.89 -6.90
CA THR A 129 19.67 -23.27 -6.44
C THR A 129 18.89 -23.67 -5.19
N ARG A 130 18.37 -22.71 -4.44
CA ARG A 130 17.50 -22.95 -3.27
C ARG A 130 16.01 -22.91 -3.63
N LEU A 131 15.63 -22.19 -4.68
CA LEU A 131 14.23 -22.07 -5.10
C LEU A 131 13.66 -23.38 -5.63
N GLU A 132 14.45 -24.17 -6.37
CA GLU A 132 14.05 -25.50 -6.83
C GLU A 132 13.77 -26.49 -5.69
N LYS A 133 14.37 -26.24 -4.52
CA LYS A 133 14.21 -27.04 -3.30
C LYS A 133 13.27 -26.41 -2.28
N LEU A 134 12.64 -25.27 -2.62
CA LEU A 134 11.75 -24.58 -1.71
C LEU A 134 10.41 -25.32 -1.60
N GLY A 135 10.30 -26.15 -0.57
CA GLY A 135 9.06 -26.84 -0.26
C GLY A 135 8.03 -25.94 0.45
N PRO A 136 6.76 -26.37 0.48
CA PRO A 136 5.66 -25.63 1.09
C PRO A 136 5.92 -25.20 2.54
N GLU A 137 6.47 -26.07 3.35
CA GLU A 137 6.75 -25.79 4.77
C GLU A 137 7.90 -24.79 4.96
N GLN A 138 8.91 -24.85 4.09
CA GLN A 138 10.02 -23.88 4.10
C GLN A 138 9.53 -22.50 3.68
N LEU A 139 8.66 -22.44 2.69
CA LEU A 139 8.02 -21.19 2.22
C LEU A 139 7.21 -20.54 3.35
N LYS A 140 6.35 -21.30 4.04
CA LYS A 140 5.58 -20.80 5.18
C LYS A 140 6.48 -20.20 6.27
N LYS A 141 7.55 -20.89 6.64
CA LYS A 141 8.51 -20.40 7.64
C LYS A 141 9.23 -19.13 7.19
N LEU A 142 9.57 -19.04 5.90
CA LEU A 142 10.20 -17.86 5.32
C LEU A 142 9.30 -16.63 5.42
N ILE A 143 8.04 -16.76 4.99
CA ILE A 143 7.07 -15.65 5.02
C ILE A 143 6.78 -15.25 6.47
N GLN A 144 6.55 -16.21 7.37
CA GLN A 144 6.29 -15.92 8.79
C GLN A 144 7.45 -15.20 9.47
N LYS A 145 8.70 -15.58 9.20
CA LYS A 145 9.88 -14.92 9.76
C LYS A 145 9.95 -13.45 9.37
N ASN A 146 9.63 -13.14 8.11
CA ASN A 146 9.66 -11.77 7.61
C ASN A 146 8.51 -10.92 8.18
N VAL A 147 7.32 -11.48 8.34
CA VAL A 147 6.19 -10.81 9.01
C VAL A 147 6.54 -10.48 10.46
N LEU A 148 7.12 -11.42 11.21
CA LEU A 148 7.55 -11.19 12.59
C LEU A 148 8.65 -10.12 12.70
N THR A 149 9.58 -10.08 11.76
CA THR A 149 10.64 -9.05 11.74
C THR A 149 10.05 -7.66 11.48
N VAL A 150 9.10 -7.53 10.57
CA VAL A 150 8.41 -6.26 10.29
C VAL A 150 7.58 -5.79 11.49
N ILE A 151 6.84 -6.67 12.16
CA ILE A 151 6.05 -6.33 13.34
C ILE A 151 6.96 -5.89 14.50
N PHE A 152 8.09 -6.56 14.72
CA PHE A 152 9.02 -6.19 15.80
C PHE A 152 9.67 -4.82 15.58
N VAL A 153 9.96 -4.46 14.34
CA VAL A 153 10.56 -3.16 13.97
C VAL A 153 9.53 -2.03 14.04
N ILE A 154 8.28 -2.25 13.65
CA ILE A 154 7.18 -1.27 13.77
C ILE A 154 6.90 -0.95 15.25
N GLY A 155 7.08 -1.91 16.16
CA GLY A 155 6.88 -1.71 17.60
C GLY A 155 7.95 -0.87 18.31
N GLN A 156 9.14 -0.67 17.73
CA GLN A 156 10.24 -0.01 18.43
C GLN A 156 10.78 1.29 17.86
N ASN A 157 10.75 1.56 16.56
CA ASN A 157 11.09 2.89 16.00
C ASN A 157 10.93 2.95 14.47
N ASN A 158 10.21 3.92 13.94
CA ASN A 158 10.09 4.19 12.50
C ASN A 158 11.43 4.54 11.80
N VAL A 159 12.48 4.81 12.55
CA VAL A 159 13.82 5.20 12.03
C VAL A 159 14.65 3.98 11.63
N ILE A 160 14.41 2.82 12.23
CA ILE A 160 15.22 1.61 12.00
C ILE A 160 14.79 0.89 10.70
N MET A 161 13.56 1.10 10.23
CA MET A 161 13.02 0.47 9.01
C MET A 161 13.83 0.78 7.73
N ASN A 162 14.41 1.99 7.64
CA ASN A 162 15.18 2.39 6.47
C ASN A 162 16.64 1.85 6.46
N GLY A 163 17.16 1.41 7.60
CA GLY A 163 18.49 0.82 7.73
C GLY A 163 18.52 -0.69 7.46
N LEU A 164 17.52 -1.43 7.93
CA LEU A 164 17.49 -2.89 7.81
C LEU A 164 17.16 -3.41 6.41
N ARG A 165 16.56 -2.59 5.53
CA ARG A 165 16.37 -2.96 4.11
C ARG A 165 17.66 -2.94 3.29
N ARG A 166 18.78 -2.43 3.83
CA ARG A 166 20.07 -2.36 3.13
C ARG A 166 21.11 -3.38 3.61
N GLU A 167 20.84 -4.09 4.69
CA GLU A 167 21.82 -5.00 5.31
C GLU A 167 21.38 -6.47 5.35
N ILE A 168 20.24 -6.81 4.74
CA ILE A 168 19.79 -8.17 4.51
C ILE A 168 19.75 -8.43 3.01
#